data_aa8c79cc4ebe6bb89662fdd867fce185
#
_entry.id   aa8c79cc4ebe6bb89662fdd867fce185
#
_cell.length_a   1.000
_cell.length_b   1.000
_cell.length_c   1.000
_cell.angle_alpha   90.00
_cell.angle_beta   90.00
_cell.angle_gamma   90.00
#
_symmetry.space_group_name_H-M   'P 1'
#
loop_
_entity.id
_entity.type
_entity.pdbx_description
1 polymer ?
#
loop_
_entity_poly.entity_id
_entity_poly.type
_entity_poly.pdbx_seq_one_letter_code
_entity_poly.pdbx_strand_id
1 'polypeptide(L)'
;MPDSAEQLQRLYLEGLELQIFERYPNCVGVLRDGCIALLRATPNGLEMVGSPGWRMGELMGVLVEKDGGQVFQSKAETLEATPDRLEALRRFRADLERVIKSVV
;
A
#
# COMPACT_ATOMS: atom_id res chain seq x y z
N MET A 1 17.48 -15.54 -4.31
CA MET A 1 16.00 -15.42 -4.32
C MET A 1 15.55 -14.45 -3.24
N PRO A 2 14.65 -13.51 -3.56
CA PRO A 2 14.12 -12.63 -2.53
C PRO A 2 13.36 -13.43 -1.47
N ASP A 3 13.59 -13.10 -0.23
CA ASP A 3 12.90 -13.72 0.91
C ASP A 3 11.85 -12.73 1.40
N SER A 4 10.60 -13.17 1.48
CA SER A 4 9.49 -12.33 1.95
C SER A 4 9.74 -11.78 3.35
N ALA A 5 10.28 -12.59 4.26
CA ALA A 5 10.56 -12.15 5.62
C ALA A 5 11.62 -11.06 5.65
N GLU A 6 12.67 -11.20 4.84
CA GLU A 6 13.72 -10.20 4.71
C GLU A 6 13.19 -8.91 4.12
N GLN A 7 12.34 -9.00 3.10
CA GLN A 7 11.71 -7.83 2.49
C GLN A 7 10.82 -7.09 3.50
N LEU A 8 10.03 -7.82 4.29
CA LEU A 8 9.21 -7.21 5.34
C LEU A 8 10.07 -6.47 6.37
N GLN A 9 11.19 -7.07 6.76
CA GLN A 9 12.12 -6.43 7.67
C GLN A 9 12.68 -5.13 7.08
N ARG A 10 13.04 -5.14 5.81
CA ARG A 10 13.55 -3.95 5.13
C ARG A 10 12.49 -2.84 5.07
N LEU A 11 11.24 -3.19 4.80
CA LEU A 11 10.15 -2.22 4.81
C LEU A 11 10.00 -1.59 6.18
N TYR A 12 10.03 -2.40 7.23
CA TYR A 12 9.95 -1.90 8.60
C TYR A 12 11.12 -0.94 8.92
N LEU A 13 12.33 -1.31 8.51
CA LEU A 13 13.52 -0.48 8.76
C LEU A 13 13.49 0.84 7.98
N GLU A 14 12.74 0.91 6.89
CA GLU A 14 12.55 2.14 6.13
C GLU A 14 11.42 3.02 6.69
N GLY A 15 10.85 2.64 7.81
CA GLY A 15 9.85 3.45 8.49
C GLY A 15 8.41 3.15 8.09
N LEU A 16 8.19 2.03 7.38
CA LEU A 16 6.86 1.62 7.02
C LEU A 16 6.26 0.76 8.13
N GLU A 17 4.99 1.00 8.43
CA GLU A 17 4.28 0.22 9.44
C GLU A 17 3.67 -1.02 8.80
N LEU A 18 3.77 -2.16 9.50
CA LEU A 18 3.20 -3.42 9.04
C LEU A 18 2.02 -3.77 9.93
N GLN A 19 0.92 -4.21 9.32
CA GLN A 19 -0.28 -4.55 10.07
C GLN A 19 -1.06 -5.66 9.36
N ILE A 20 -1.66 -6.56 10.16
CA ILE A 20 -2.53 -7.62 9.64
C ILE A 20 -3.97 -7.14 9.76
N PHE A 21 -4.73 -7.26 8.68
CA PHE A 21 -6.14 -6.89 8.65
C PHE A 21 -7.02 -8.12 8.47
N GLU A 22 -8.09 -8.22 9.24
CA GLU A 22 -9.01 -9.36 9.12
C GLU A 22 -9.67 -9.44 7.74
N ARG A 23 -9.92 -8.30 7.12
CA ARG A 23 -10.54 -8.25 5.80
C ARG A 23 -9.64 -8.80 4.70
N TYR A 24 -8.36 -8.86 4.94
CA TYR A 24 -7.37 -9.30 3.94
C TYR A 24 -6.49 -10.38 4.56
N PRO A 25 -7.06 -11.59 4.79
CA PRO A 25 -6.41 -12.59 5.66
C PRO A 25 -5.10 -13.15 5.13
N ASN A 26 -4.87 -13.09 3.82
CA ASN A 26 -3.64 -13.63 3.24
C ASN A 26 -2.64 -12.54 2.87
N CYS A 27 -2.84 -11.34 3.40
CA CYS A 27 -2.00 -10.20 3.07
C CYS A 27 -1.44 -9.54 4.32
N VAL A 28 -0.30 -8.87 4.15
CA VAL A 28 0.23 -7.95 5.14
C VAL A 28 -0.05 -6.54 4.65
N GLY A 29 -0.66 -5.72 5.48
CA GLY A 29 -0.85 -4.31 5.18
C GLY A 29 0.40 -3.53 5.50
N VAL A 30 0.79 -2.64 4.61
CA VAL A 30 1.92 -1.73 4.79
C VAL A 30 1.38 -0.31 4.76
N LEU A 31 1.73 0.49 5.77
CA LEU A 31 1.14 1.81 5.95
C LEU A 31 2.20 2.87 6.21
N ARG A 32 1.98 4.05 5.67
CA ARG A 32 2.77 5.24 5.98
C ARG A 32 2.01 6.47 5.49
N ASP A 33 1.92 7.51 6.35
CA ASP A 33 1.33 8.80 5.99
C ASP A 33 -0.08 8.72 5.38
N GLY A 34 -0.88 7.78 5.89
CA GLY A 34 -2.24 7.58 5.40
C GLY A 34 -2.35 6.63 4.22
N CYS A 35 -1.25 6.28 3.59
CA CYS A 35 -1.23 5.34 2.47
C CYS A 35 -1.23 3.90 2.97
N ILE A 36 -1.81 3.01 2.17
CA ILE A 36 -1.88 1.59 2.48
C ILE A 36 -1.65 0.78 1.22
N ALA A 37 -0.93 -0.32 1.37
CA ALA A 37 -0.77 -1.32 0.32
C ALA A 37 -0.91 -2.70 0.95
N LEU A 38 -1.38 -3.65 0.16
CA LEU A 38 -1.51 -5.03 0.60
C LEU A 38 -0.44 -5.86 -0.11
N LEU A 39 0.31 -6.63 0.65
CA LEU A 39 1.36 -7.48 0.11
C LEU A 39 1.08 -8.93 0.44
N ARG A 40 1.39 -9.80 -0.49
CA ARG A 40 1.23 -11.24 -0.32
C ARG A 40 2.58 -11.91 -0.50
N ALA A 41 2.88 -12.89 0.36
CA ALA A 41 4.10 -13.67 0.22
C ALA A 41 3.95 -14.71 -0.90
N THR A 42 4.96 -14.78 -1.77
CA THR A 42 5.02 -15.77 -2.83
C THR A 42 6.38 -16.46 -2.78
N PRO A 43 6.56 -17.58 -3.50
CA PRO A 43 7.89 -18.20 -3.59
C PRO A 43 8.98 -17.27 -4.12
N ASN A 44 8.58 -16.23 -4.85
CA ASN A 44 9.53 -15.27 -5.44
C ASN A 44 9.65 -13.97 -4.62
N GLY A 45 9.16 -13.97 -3.37
CA GLY A 45 9.18 -12.79 -2.52
C GLY A 45 7.80 -12.16 -2.38
N LEU A 46 7.77 -10.92 -1.90
CA LEU A 46 6.50 -10.21 -1.72
C LEU A 46 5.97 -9.69 -3.05
N GLU A 47 4.65 -9.76 -3.18
CA GLU A 47 3.93 -9.28 -4.34
C GLU A 47 2.86 -8.30 -3.89
N MET A 48 2.72 -7.18 -4.60
CA MET A 48 1.68 -6.20 -4.32
C MET A 48 0.34 -6.69 -4.86
N VAL A 49 -0.68 -6.70 -4.00
CA VAL A 49 -2.04 -7.10 -4.38
C VAL A 49 -2.81 -5.83 -4.75
N GLY A 50 -3.02 -5.62 -6.04
CA GLY A 50 -3.64 -4.39 -6.53
C GLY A 50 -2.70 -3.20 -6.43
N SER A 51 -3.25 -2.01 -6.50
CA SER A 51 -2.49 -0.76 -6.39
C SER A 51 -2.57 -0.22 -4.97
N PRO A 52 -1.54 0.52 -4.52
CA PRO A 52 -1.63 1.22 -3.24
C PRO A 52 -2.78 2.22 -3.24
N GLY A 53 -3.34 2.47 -2.07
CA GLY A 53 -4.44 3.40 -1.91
C GLY A 53 -4.33 4.17 -0.62
N TRP A 54 -5.46 4.73 -0.18
CA TRP A 54 -5.53 5.51 1.04
C TRP A 54 -6.28 4.73 2.13
N ARG A 55 -5.76 4.76 3.34
CA ARG A 55 -6.41 4.08 4.45
C ARG A 55 -7.67 4.85 4.86
N MET A 56 -8.81 4.15 4.86
CA MET A 56 -10.10 4.70 5.24
C MET A 56 -10.71 3.79 6.30
N GLY A 57 -10.29 4.01 7.57
CA GLY A 57 -10.65 3.11 8.66
C GLY A 57 -9.97 1.76 8.49
N GLU A 58 -10.76 0.69 8.41
CA GLU A 58 -10.25 -0.66 8.16
C GLU A 58 -10.34 -1.04 6.68
N LEU A 59 -10.67 -0.07 5.82
CA LEU A 59 -10.81 -0.29 4.39
C LEU A 59 -9.73 0.46 3.64
N MET A 60 -9.45 -0.02 2.44
CA MET A 60 -8.55 0.67 1.53
C MET A 60 -9.36 1.42 0.49
N GLY A 61 -9.12 2.73 0.39
CA GLY A 61 -9.71 3.55 -0.64
C GLY A 61 -8.88 3.49 -1.92
N VAL A 62 -9.53 3.16 -3.02
CA VAL A 62 -8.88 3.05 -4.33
C VAL A 62 -8.98 4.39 -5.04
N LEU A 63 -7.89 4.81 -5.68
CA LEU A 63 -7.88 6.05 -6.45
C LEU A 63 -8.69 5.88 -7.73
N VAL A 64 -9.73 6.69 -7.88
CA VAL A 64 -10.59 6.67 -9.07
C VAL A 64 -10.89 8.09 -9.54
N GLU A 65 -11.28 8.23 -10.78
CA GLU A 65 -11.77 9.50 -11.31
C GLU A 65 -13.28 9.60 -11.12
N LYS A 66 -13.74 10.75 -10.66
CA LYS A 66 -15.15 10.98 -10.43
C LYS A 66 -15.46 12.46 -10.64
N ASP A 67 -16.42 12.76 -11.51
CA ASP A 67 -16.88 14.14 -11.80
C ASP A 67 -15.74 15.09 -12.15
N GLY A 68 -14.80 14.62 -12.96
CA GLY A 68 -13.69 15.45 -13.44
C GLY A 68 -12.55 15.61 -12.46
N GLY A 69 -12.59 14.95 -11.31
CA GLY A 69 -11.54 14.97 -10.30
C GLY A 69 -11.13 13.58 -9.87
N GLN A 70 -10.16 13.52 -8.99
CA GLN A 70 -9.71 12.25 -8.43
C GLN A 70 -10.13 12.13 -6.96
N VAL A 71 -10.59 10.94 -6.57
CA VAL A 71 -10.98 10.64 -5.20
C VAL A 71 -10.49 9.26 -4.82
N PHE A 72 -10.35 9.04 -3.51
CA PHE A 72 -10.15 7.70 -2.96
C PHE A 72 -11.51 7.16 -2.56
N GLN A 73 -11.88 6.01 -3.07
CA GLN A 73 -13.20 5.43 -2.84
C GLN A 73 -13.09 4.05 -2.19
N SER A 74 -13.82 3.87 -1.09
CA SER A 74 -14.04 2.58 -0.45
C SER A 74 -15.52 2.25 -0.57
N LYS A 75 -15.93 1.08 -0.04
CA LYS A 75 -17.34 0.70 -0.05
C LYS A 75 -18.23 1.65 0.79
N ALA A 76 -17.65 2.30 1.78
CA ALA A 76 -18.39 3.12 2.74
C ALA A 76 -18.24 4.61 2.50
N GLU A 77 -17.12 5.05 1.94
CA GLU A 77 -16.78 6.47 1.91
C GLU A 77 -16.03 6.87 0.64
N THR A 78 -16.04 8.19 0.40
CA THR A 78 -15.25 8.82 -0.64
C THR A 78 -14.43 9.92 0.01
N LEU A 79 -13.15 10.01 -0.34
CA LEU A 79 -12.23 11.00 0.19
C LEU A 79 -11.53 11.71 -0.96
N GLU A 80 -11.50 13.05 -0.92
CA GLU A 80 -10.85 13.83 -1.95
C GLU A 80 -9.36 13.49 -2.05
N ALA A 81 -8.87 13.25 -3.28
CA ALA A 81 -7.46 13.02 -3.53
C ALA A 81 -6.75 14.35 -3.74
N THR A 82 -6.43 15.03 -2.63
CA THR A 82 -5.74 16.31 -2.69
C THR A 82 -4.33 16.15 -3.25
N PRO A 83 -3.71 17.25 -3.76
CA PRO A 83 -2.33 17.17 -4.24
C PRO A 83 -1.35 16.59 -3.20
N ASP A 84 -1.51 16.94 -1.93
CA ASP A 84 -0.66 16.41 -0.87
C ASP A 84 -0.84 14.91 -0.69
N ARG A 85 -2.08 14.44 -0.76
CA ARG A 85 -2.37 13.00 -0.66
C ARG A 85 -1.82 12.23 -1.85
N LEU A 86 -1.96 12.79 -3.04
CA LEU A 86 -1.41 12.16 -4.26
C LEU A 86 0.11 12.09 -4.21
N GLU A 87 0.76 13.13 -3.72
CA GLU A 87 2.22 13.13 -3.57
C GLU A 87 2.67 12.10 -2.53
N ALA A 88 1.97 12.01 -1.40
CA ALA A 88 2.26 11.01 -0.39
C ALA A 88 2.12 9.59 -0.96
N LEU A 89 1.08 9.35 -1.74
CA LEU A 89 0.84 8.07 -2.38
C LEU A 89 1.95 7.73 -3.38
N ARG A 90 2.38 8.71 -4.17
CA ARG A 90 3.45 8.52 -5.15
C ARG A 90 4.76 8.12 -4.46
N ARG A 91 5.12 8.80 -3.38
CA ARG A 91 6.32 8.48 -2.60
C ARG A 91 6.24 7.11 -1.96
N PHE A 92 5.09 6.81 -1.38
CA PHE A 92 4.84 5.52 -0.74
C PHE A 92 5.02 4.38 -1.75
N ARG A 93 4.41 4.51 -2.91
CA ARG A 93 4.50 3.51 -3.98
C ARG A 93 5.95 3.34 -4.45
N ALA A 94 6.66 4.44 -4.66
CA ALA A 94 8.05 4.37 -5.10
C ALA A 94 8.93 3.64 -4.10
N ASP A 95 8.77 3.91 -2.81
CA ASP A 95 9.55 3.26 -1.77
C ASP A 95 9.21 1.78 -1.66
N LEU A 96 7.92 1.43 -1.77
CA LEU A 96 7.51 0.03 -1.78
C LEU A 96 8.11 -0.73 -2.95
N GLU A 97 7.99 -0.18 -4.15
CA GLU A 97 8.50 -0.84 -5.34
C GLU A 97 10.02 -1.01 -5.29
N ARG A 98 10.72 -0.03 -4.73
CA ARG A 98 12.17 -0.13 -4.58
C ARG A 98 12.58 -1.32 -3.73
N VAL A 99 11.87 -1.58 -2.62
CA VAL A 99 12.17 -2.71 -1.75
C VAL A 99 11.72 -4.03 -2.38
N ILE A 100 10.50 -4.07 -2.91
CA ILE A 100 9.93 -5.31 -3.47
C ILE A 100 10.66 -5.74 -4.73
N LYS A 101 11.05 -4.80 -5.57
CA LYS A 101 11.71 -5.07 -6.84
C LYS A 101 13.24 -5.06 -6.75
N SER A 102 13.80 -4.82 -5.56
CA SER A 102 15.24 -4.85 -5.44
C SER A 102 15.69 -6.31 -5.58
N VAL A 103 16.31 -6.58 -6.70
CA VAL A 103 16.90 -7.88 -6.99
C VAL A 103 18.37 -7.78 -6.68
N VAL A 104 18.81 -8.64 -5.82
CA VAL A 104 20.23 -8.70 -5.47
C VAL A 104 20.92 -9.68 -6.41
#